data_5b82908a7d032b08d3480ce28cdd153d
#
_entry.id   5b82908a7d032b08d3480ce28cdd153d
#
_cell.length_a   1.000
_cell.length_b   1.000
_cell.length_c   1.000
_cell.angle_alpha   90.00
_cell.angle_beta   90.00
_cell.angle_gamma   90.00
#
_symmetry.space_group_name_H-M   'P 1'
#
loop_
_entity.id
_entity.type
_entity.pdbx_description
1 polymer ?
#
loop_
_entity_poly.entity_id
_entity_poly.type
_entity_poly.pdbx_seq_one_letter_code
_entity_poly.pdbx_strand_id
1 'polypeptide(L)'
;SAEHGSALQDDDSRVGSKPQPGLDRDVLDELHAVIGDTAIQIISVFLEDTPTMVQQLQQAAQAGDEPRLQAVAHSLKSSSANVGALSLSAVAQRIEHEARSGSLQRPAVAVALLVAEFARARVALTGYLAQHRAGQAG
;
A
#
# COMPACT_ATOMS: atom_id res chain seq x y z
N SER A 1 26.80 -9.72 3.34
CA SER A 1 26.76 -10.12 3.71
C SER A 1 26.87 -10.54 4.05
N ALA A 2 26.95 -10.60 3.99
CA ALA A 2 26.84 -11.10 4.34
C ALA A 2 26.69 -11.34 4.81
N GLU A 3 26.47 -11.16 4.90
CA GLU A 3 26.17 -11.46 5.29
C GLU A 3 25.76 -11.28 5.42
N HIS A 4 25.79 -10.87 5.19
CA HIS A 4 25.26 -10.76 5.48
C HIS A 4 24.78 -10.92 5.25
N GLY A 5 25.17 -10.73 5.03
CA GLY A 5 24.74 -11.06 4.73
C GLY A 5 24.40 -11.43 4.46
N SER A 6 24.53 -11.30 4.40
CA SER A 6 23.85 -12.40 4.12
C SER A 6 22.43 -12.44 4.32
N ALA A 7 21.85 -11.67 5.00
CA ALA A 7 20.41 -11.58 5.15
C ALA A 7 19.71 -11.49 3.82
N LEU A 8 20.34 -10.92 2.87
CA LEU A 8 19.75 -10.80 1.54
C LEU A 8 19.61 -12.13 0.84
N GLN A 9 20.39 -13.11 1.25
CA GLN A 9 20.30 -14.42 0.63
C GLN A 9 18.99 -15.12 0.92
N ASP A 10 18.36 -14.76 2.02
CA ASP A 10 17.09 -15.36 2.37
C ASP A 10 16.01 -15.02 1.36
N ASP A 11 16.13 -13.88 0.70
CA ASP A 11 15.16 -13.48 -0.31
C ASP A 11 15.15 -14.40 -1.51
N ASP A 12 16.27 -15.05 -1.77
CA ASP A 12 16.36 -15.94 -2.91
C ASP A 12 15.44 -17.13 -2.79
N SER A 13 15.12 -17.52 -1.58
CA SER A 13 14.21 -18.63 -1.38
C SER A 13 12.82 -18.35 -1.92
N ARG A 14 12.51 -17.09 -2.16
CA ARG A 14 11.20 -16.69 -2.67
C ARG A 14 11.21 -16.41 -4.16
N VAL A 15 12.29 -16.66 -4.81
CA VAL A 15 12.40 -16.34 -6.24
C VAL A 15 11.33 -17.04 -7.05
N GLY A 16 10.93 -18.24 -6.63
CA GLY A 16 9.92 -18.99 -7.36
C GLY A 16 8.56 -18.35 -7.37
N SER A 17 8.24 -17.54 -6.36
CA SER A 17 6.94 -16.87 -6.29
C SER A 17 7.15 -15.40 -6.63
N LYS A 18 6.79 -15.02 -7.84
CA LYS A 18 6.96 -13.64 -8.26
C LYS A 18 5.90 -12.78 -7.61
N PRO A 19 6.28 -11.90 -6.67
CA PRO A 19 5.29 -11.02 -6.06
C PRO A 19 4.79 -10.01 -7.06
N GLN A 20 3.55 -9.62 -6.94
CA GLN A 20 3.01 -8.53 -7.72
C GLN A 20 3.60 -7.21 -7.24
N PRO A 21 3.94 -6.28 -8.14
CA PRO A 21 4.44 -4.99 -7.71
C PRO A 21 3.47 -4.31 -6.76
N GLY A 22 3.98 -3.88 -5.61
CA GLY A 22 3.19 -3.14 -4.64
C GLY A 22 2.22 -3.95 -3.83
N LEU A 23 2.25 -5.28 -3.94
CA LEU A 23 1.30 -6.14 -3.25
C LEU A 23 2.02 -7.35 -2.67
N ASP A 24 1.76 -7.64 -1.39
CA ASP A 24 2.26 -8.84 -0.74
C ASP A 24 1.11 -9.86 -0.69
N ARG A 25 1.22 -10.87 -1.54
CA ARG A 25 0.17 -11.89 -1.63
C ARG A 25 0.10 -12.75 -0.37
N ASP A 26 1.20 -12.90 0.34
CA ASP A 26 1.18 -13.67 1.60
C ASP A 26 0.28 -13.00 2.62
N VAL A 27 0.31 -11.68 2.69
CA VAL A 27 -0.58 -10.93 3.59
C VAL A 27 -2.03 -11.15 3.19
N LEU A 28 -2.32 -11.07 1.90
CA LEU A 28 -3.69 -11.27 1.40
C LEU A 28 -4.18 -12.69 1.64
N ASP A 29 -3.32 -13.67 1.37
CA ASP A 29 -3.68 -15.07 1.57
C ASP A 29 -3.96 -15.35 3.04
N GLU A 30 -3.14 -14.79 3.92
CA GLU A 30 -3.32 -14.94 5.35
C GLU A 30 -4.61 -14.27 5.82
N LEU A 31 -4.87 -13.07 5.32
CA LEU A 31 -6.10 -12.36 5.64
C LEU A 31 -7.32 -13.18 5.22
N HIS A 32 -7.30 -13.69 4.00
CA HIS A 32 -8.41 -14.49 3.50
C HIS A 32 -8.58 -15.79 4.30
N ALA A 33 -7.45 -16.40 4.71
CA ALA A 33 -7.52 -17.63 5.50
C ALA A 33 -8.17 -17.40 6.86
N VAL A 34 -7.96 -16.21 7.44
CA VAL A 34 -8.47 -15.90 8.77
C VAL A 34 -9.93 -15.44 8.74
N ILE A 35 -10.30 -14.56 7.81
CA ILE A 35 -11.62 -13.93 7.82
C ILE A 35 -12.46 -14.25 6.58
N GLY A 36 -11.94 -15.08 5.69
CA GLY A 36 -12.71 -15.56 4.54
C GLY A 36 -13.11 -14.45 3.59
N ASP A 37 -14.34 -14.48 3.13
CA ASP A 37 -14.83 -13.56 2.11
C ASP A 37 -14.88 -12.11 2.60
N THR A 38 -14.81 -11.88 3.91
CA THR A 38 -14.72 -10.53 4.45
C THR A 38 -13.48 -9.82 3.94
N ALA A 39 -12.40 -10.57 3.65
CA ALA A 39 -11.20 -9.99 3.07
C ALA A 39 -11.48 -9.31 1.74
N ILE A 40 -12.37 -9.90 0.94
CA ILE A 40 -12.74 -9.33 -0.36
C ILE A 40 -13.45 -7.99 -0.16
N GLN A 41 -14.31 -7.91 0.85
CA GLN A 41 -15.00 -6.66 1.17
C GLN A 41 -14.03 -5.59 1.62
N ILE A 42 -13.04 -5.96 2.44
CA ILE A 42 -12.03 -5.01 2.92
C ILE A 42 -11.23 -4.46 1.75
N ILE A 43 -10.82 -5.33 0.80
CA ILE A 43 -10.10 -4.89 -0.38
C ILE A 43 -10.98 -3.95 -1.22
N SER A 44 -12.26 -4.30 -1.40
CA SER A 44 -13.18 -3.47 -2.19
C SER A 44 -13.35 -2.08 -1.56
N VAL A 45 -13.52 -2.03 -0.24
CA VAL A 45 -13.65 -0.75 0.47
C VAL A 45 -12.36 0.06 0.33
N PHE A 46 -11.20 -0.60 0.44
CA PHE A 46 -9.91 0.07 0.25
C PHE A 46 -9.84 0.74 -1.13
N LEU A 47 -10.25 0.02 -2.18
CA LEU A 47 -10.22 0.54 -3.54
C LEU A 47 -11.20 1.69 -3.74
N GLU A 48 -12.32 1.69 -3.02
CA GLU A 48 -13.31 2.76 -3.11
C GLU A 48 -12.87 4.01 -2.34
N ASP A 49 -12.26 3.83 -1.18
CA ASP A 49 -11.97 4.96 -0.28
C ASP A 49 -10.65 5.64 -0.59
N THR A 50 -9.67 4.91 -1.09
CA THR A 50 -8.33 5.45 -1.27
C THR A 50 -8.25 6.61 -2.26
N PRO A 51 -9.02 6.63 -3.38
CA PRO A 51 -8.98 7.80 -4.26
C PRO A 51 -9.32 9.11 -3.56
N THR A 52 -10.25 9.09 -2.62
CA THR A 52 -10.57 10.29 -1.83
C THR A 52 -9.39 10.69 -0.95
N MET A 53 -8.71 9.72 -0.33
CA MET A 53 -7.52 10.01 0.46
C MET A 53 -6.42 10.62 -0.40
N VAL A 54 -6.24 10.10 -1.61
CA VAL A 54 -5.24 10.65 -2.53
C VAL A 54 -5.55 12.10 -2.85
N GLN A 55 -6.82 12.41 -3.13
CA GLN A 55 -7.23 13.80 -3.38
C GLN A 55 -6.93 14.69 -2.18
N GLN A 56 -7.21 14.21 -0.98
CA GLN A 56 -6.94 14.98 0.24
C GLN A 56 -5.45 15.25 0.40
N LEU A 57 -4.61 14.25 0.08
CA LEU A 57 -3.16 14.44 0.13
C LEU A 57 -2.70 15.45 -0.90
N GLN A 58 -3.25 15.41 -2.11
CA GLN A 58 -2.91 16.37 -3.15
C GLN A 58 -3.29 17.78 -2.75
N GLN A 59 -4.47 17.97 -2.18
CA GLN A 59 -4.92 19.27 -1.71
C GLN A 59 -4.07 19.78 -0.57
N ALA A 60 -3.74 18.90 0.38
CA ALA A 60 -2.91 19.29 1.51
C ALA A 60 -1.50 19.65 1.06
N ALA A 61 -0.96 18.95 0.07
CA ALA A 61 0.36 19.26 -0.47
C ALA A 61 0.37 20.65 -1.12
N GLN A 62 -0.68 20.98 -1.88
CA GLN A 62 -0.78 22.30 -2.51
C GLN A 62 -0.91 23.40 -1.49
N ALA A 63 -1.63 23.17 -0.40
CA ALA A 63 -1.86 24.14 0.64
C ALA A 63 -0.72 24.24 1.65
N GLY A 64 0.25 23.32 1.60
CA GLY A 64 1.29 23.26 2.61
C GLY A 64 0.76 22.85 3.97
N ASP A 65 -0.33 22.09 4.01
CA ASP A 65 -1.01 21.69 5.24
C ASP A 65 -0.38 20.41 5.79
N GLU A 66 0.69 20.57 6.55
CA GLU A 66 1.43 19.43 7.08
C GLU A 66 0.62 18.60 8.07
N PRO A 67 -0.14 19.19 8.98
CA PRO A 67 -0.97 18.35 9.86
C PRO A 67 -1.95 17.46 9.11
N ARG A 68 -2.52 17.96 8.03
CA ARG A 68 -3.44 17.17 7.22
C ARG A 68 -2.71 16.09 6.45
N LEU A 69 -1.55 16.41 5.88
CA LEU A 69 -0.71 15.40 5.24
C LEU A 69 -0.39 14.27 6.20
N GLN A 70 0.00 14.61 7.42
CA GLN A 70 0.32 13.62 8.43
C GLN A 70 -0.89 12.74 8.75
N ALA A 71 -2.05 13.35 8.97
CA ALA A 71 -3.23 12.60 9.38
C ALA A 71 -3.73 11.65 8.30
N VAL A 72 -3.80 12.13 7.06
CA VAL A 72 -4.29 11.30 5.95
C VAL A 72 -3.28 10.20 5.63
N ALA A 73 -2.00 10.54 5.62
CA ALA A 73 -0.94 9.54 5.37
C ALA A 73 -0.95 8.46 6.44
N HIS A 74 -1.21 8.83 7.70
CA HIS A 74 -1.31 7.85 8.78
C HIS A 74 -2.42 6.84 8.51
N SER A 75 -3.61 7.32 8.14
CA SER A 75 -4.73 6.45 7.83
C SER A 75 -4.43 5.54 6.65
N LEU A 76 -3.83 6.10 5.61
CA LEU A 76 -3.51 5.32 4.40
C LEU A 76 -2.43 4.28 4.68
N LYS A 77 -1.46 4.61 5.52
CA LYS A 77 -0.44 3.64 5.93
C LYS A 77 -1.08 2.38 6.49
N SER A 78 -2.02 2.56 7.40
CA SER A 78 -2.68 1.43 8.05
C SER A 78 -3.57 0.65 7.09
N SER A 79 -4.40 1.34 6.31
CA SER A 79 -5.34 0.67 5.42
C SER A 79 -4.62 -0.08 4.31
N SER A 80 -3.52 0.48 3.78
CA SER A 80 -2.77 -0.19 2.73
C SER A 80 -2.02 -1.41 3.26
N ALA A 81 -1.47 -1.34 4.47
CA ALA A 81 -0.83 -2.50 5.08
C ALA A 81 -1.83 -3.65 5.27
N ASN A 82 -3.07 -3.32 5.64
CA ASN A 82 -4.10 -4.32 5.89
C ASN A 82 -4.45 -5.13 4.64
N VAL A 83 -4.26 -4.57 3.45
CA VAL A 83 -4.54 -5.28 2.21
C VAL A 83 -3.25 -5.74 1.51
N GLY A 84 -2.13 -5.71 2.20
CA GLY A 84 -0.88 -6.20 1.65
C GLY A 84 -0.21 -5.25 0.67
N ALA A 85 -0.67 -4.01 0.54
CA ALA A 85 -0.06 -3.02 -0.34
C ALA A 85 1.09 -2.36 0.41
N LEU A 86 2.16 -3.13 0.62
CA LEU A 86 3.23 -2.73 1.54
C LEU A 86 4.09 -1.61 1.00
N SER A 87 4.29 -1.55 -0.33
CA SER A 87 5.04 -0.43 -0.91
C SER A 87 4.30 0.88 -0.75
N LEU A 88 2.98 0.85 -0.95
CA LEU A 88 2.15 2.04 -0.73
C LEU A 88 2.18 2.44 0.75
N SER A 89 2.06 1.46 1.64
CA SER A 89 2.12 1.72 3.08
C SER A 89 3.44 2.37 3.47
N ALA A 90 4.55 1.92 2.88
CA ALA A 90 5.87 2.48 3.17
C ALA A 90 5.98 3.93 2.72
N VAL A 91 5.45 4.26 1.55
CA VAL A 91 5.46 5.65 1.07
C VAL A 91 4.59 6.52 1.97
N ALA A 92 3.42 6.03 2.35
CA ALA A 92 2.53 6.77 3.26
C ALA A 92 3.19 7.01 4.61
N GLN A 93 3.90 6.00 5.15
CA GLN A 93 4.62 6.13 6.40
C GLN A 93 5.69 7.22 6.32
N ARG A 94 6.40 7.27 5.19
CA ARG A 94 7.43 8.27 4.99
C ARG A 94 6.84 9.68 4.96
N ILE A 95 5.72 9.86 4.26
CA ILE A 95 5.05 11.16 4.24
C ILE A 95 4.59 11.54 5.63
N GLU A 96 3.99 10.61 6.36
CA GLU A 96 3.55 10.85 7.73
C GLU A 96 4.72 11.32 8.60
N HIS A 97 5.82 10.60 8.54
CA HIS A 97 6.98 10.89 9.37
C HIS A 97 7.59 12.25 9.03
N GLU A 98 7.78 12.52 7.74
CA GLU A 98 8.40 13.77 7.32
C GLU A 98 7.49 14.97 7.56
N ALA A 99 6.19 14.81 7.39
CA ALA A 99 5.24 15.87 7.71
C ALA A 99 5.25 16.18 9.21
N ARG A 100 5.32 15.13 10.04
CA ARG A 100 5.37 15.30 11.50
C ARG A 100 6.62 16.03 11.94
N SER A 101 7.76 15.71 11.35
CA SER A 101 9.05 16.30 11.74
C SER A 101 9.34 17.61 11.05
N GLY A 102 8.47 18.05 10.13
CA GLY A 102 8.69 19.28 9.39
C GLY A 102 9.78 19.19 8.34
N SER A 103 10.16 17.96 7.95
CA SER A 103 11.26 17.76 7.02
C SER A 103 10.80 17.47 5.59
N LEU A 104 9.51 17.57 5.32
CA LEU A 104 8.95 17.29 4.00
C LEU A 104 9.15 18.52 3.11
N GLN A 105 10.17 18.47 2.24
CA GLN A 105 10.56 19.63 1.45
C GLN A 105 9.78 19.77 0.15
N ARG A 106 9.34 18.65 -0.43
CA ARG A 106 8.62 18.64 -1.71
C ARG A 106 7.37 17.80 -1.59
N PRO A 107 6.35 18.34 -0.91
CA PRO A 107 5.12 17.56 -0.68
C PRO A 107 4.48 17.07 -1.97
N ALA A 108 4.44 17.90 -3.02
CA ALA A 108 3.81 17.49 -4.27
C ALA A 108 4.52 16.31 -4.90
N VAL A 109 5.86 16.26 -4.82
CA VAL A 109 6.63 15.14 -5.35
C VAL A 109 6.38 13.89 -4.53
N ALA A 110 6.38 14.02 -3.21
CA ALA A 110 6.12 12.89 -2.33
C ALA A 110 4.73 12.29 -2.59
N VAL A 111 3.73 13.14 -2.75
CA VAL A 111 2.36 12.68 -3.04
C VAL A 111 2.29 12.05 -4.42
N ALA A 112 3.02 12.59 -5.42
CA ALA A 112 3.05 11.99 -6.75
C ALA A 112 3.62 10.56 -6.72
N LEU A 113 4.65 10.33 -5.90
CA LEU A 113 5.18 8.99 -5.72
C LEU A 113 4.15 8.06 -5.09
N LEU A 114 3.41 8.58 -4.11
CA LEU A 114 2.34 7.80 -3.49
C LEU A 114 1.25 7.45 -4.51
N VAL A 115 0.88 8.39 -5.38
CA VAL A 115 -0.12 8.14 -6.42
C VAL A 115 0.34 7.00 -7.33
N ALA A 116 1.62 6.99 -7.71
CA ALA A 116 2.16 5.94 -8.55
C ALA A 116 2.09 4.58 -7.84
N GLU A 117 2.40 4.55 -6.55
CA GLU A 117 2.31 3.30 -5.79
C GLU A 117 0.86 2.84 -5.64
N PHE A 118 -0.06 3.78 -5.45
CA PHE A 118 -1.47 3.39 -5.42
C PHE A 118 -1.94 2.83 -6.75
N ALA A 119 -1.50 3.42 -7.86
CA ALA A 119 -1.87 2.90 -9.18
C ALA A 119 -1.42 1.44 -9.34
N ARG A 120 -0.21 1.13 -8.91
CA ARG A 120 0.28 -0.25 -8.97
C ARG A 120 -0.52 -1.17 -8.05
N ALA A 121 -0.78 -0.72 -6.84
CA ALA A 121 -1.55 -1.51 -5.87
C ALA A 121 -2.96 -1.77 -6.40
N ARG A 122 -3.57 -0.76 -7.02
CA ARG A 122 -4.92 -0.90 -7.55
C ARG A 122 -4.99 -1.96 -8.64
N VAL A 123 -4.04 -1.95 -9.55
CA VAL A 123 -3.98 -2.97 -10.61
C VAL A 123 -3.83 -4.36 -9.99
N ALA A 124 -2.91 -4.51 -9.05
CA ALA A 124 -2.65 -5.80 -8.42
C ALA A 124 -3.84 -6.31 -7.62
N LEU A 125 -4.48 -5.41 -6.86
CA LEU A 125 -5.65 -5.79 -6.06
C LEU A 125 -6.86 -6.12 -6.92
N THR A 126 -7.08 -5.34 -7.98
CA THR A 126 -8.15 -5.63 -8.93
C THR A 126 -7.93 -7.00 -9.57
N GLY A 127 -6.69 -7.32 -9.92
CA GLY A 127 -6.36 -8.62 -10.45
C GLY A 127 -6.60 -9.75 -9.45
N TYR A 128 -6.25 -9.51 -8.19
CA TYR A 128 -6.51 -10.49 -7.13
C TYR A 128 -8.00 -10.76 -6.97
N LEU A 129 -8.83 -9.70 -6.96
CA LEU A 129 -10.27 -9.86 -6.87
C LEU A 129 -10.83 -10.63 -8.06
N ALA A 130 -10.33 -10.35 -9.27
CA ALA A 130 -10.77 -11.05 -10.46
C ALA A 130 -10.45 -12.54 -10.40
N GLN A 131 -9.24 -12.87 -9.96
CA GLN A 131 -8.84 -14.27 -9.79
C GLN A 131 -9.70 -14.98 -8.76
N HIS A 132 -10.00 -14.29 -7.67
CA HIS A 132 -10.80 -14.87 -6.61
C HIS A 132 -12.23 -15.17 -7.10
N ARG A 133 -12.84 -14.23 -7.84
CA ARG A 133 -14.17 -14.43 -8.39
C ARG A 133 -14.20 -15.58 -9.41
N ALA A 134 -13.17 -15.66 -10.23
CA ALA A 134 -13.08 -16.74 -11.21
C ALA A 134 -13.01 -18.10 -10.50
N GLY A 135 -12.25 -18.18 -9.42
CA GLY A 135 -12.17 -19.39 -8.63
C GLY A 135 -13.49 -19.78 -8.01
N GLN A 136 -14.28 -18.81 -7.57
CA GLN A 136 -15.59 -19.08 -7.00
C GLN A 136 -16.61 -19.48 -8.07
N ALA A 137 -16.49 -18.89 -9.25
CA ALA A 137 -17.43 -19.21 -10.35
C ALA A 137 -17.21 -20.61 -10.90
N GLY A 138 -15.98 -21.08 -10.79
CA GLY A 138 -15.67 -22.43 -11.24
C GLY A 138 -16.13 -23.46 -10.23
#